data_3150e7645c033713d26dde0c7d809e12
#
_entry.id   3150e7645c033713d26dde0c7d809e12
#
_cell.length_a   1.000
_cell.length_b   1.000
_cell.length_c   1.000
_cell.angle_alpha   90.00
_cell.angle_beta   90.00
_cell.angle_gamma   90.00
#
_symmetry.space_group_name_H-M   'P 1'
#
loop_
_entity.id
_entity.type
_entity.pdbx_description
1 polymer ?
#
loop_
_entity_poly.entity_id
_entity_poly.type
_entity_poly.pdbx_seq_one_letter_code
_entity_poly.pdbx_strand_id
1 'polypeptide(L)' 'MTLTQRLNKILSEQGMTKTEFADSIGVTQNYICIFTSEVSSAARGSNISPSLAKLIGLKYGYDPDWILYGDKNE' A
#
# COMPACT_ATOMS: atom_id res chain seq x y z
N MET A 1 -5.73 11.51 -1.95
CA MET A 1 -5.82 10.07 -2.28
C MET A 1 -5.98 9.26 -1.00
N THR A 2 -6.80 8.23 -1.04
CA THR A 2 -6.91 7.30 0.07
C THR A 2 -5.72 6.33 0.07
N LEU A 3 -5.54 5.61 1.18
CA LEU A 3 -4.51 4.56 1.24
C LEU A 3 -4.72 3.53 0.13
N THR A 4 -5.97 3.14 -0.10
CA THR A 4 -6.31 2.20 -1.18
C THR A 4 -5.84 2.71 -2.54
N GLN A 5 -6.10 3.99 -2.83
CA GLN A 5 -5.68 4.60 -4.09
C GLN A 5 -4.15 4.68 -4.20
N ARG A 6 -3.48 5.02 -3.11
CA ARG A 6 -2.01 5.08 -3.10
C ARG A 6 -1.38 3.71 -3.37
N LEU A 7 -1.88 2.67 -2.71
CA LEU A 7 -1.37 1.31 -2.93
C LEU A 7 -1.64 0.82 -4.34
N ASN A 8 -2.84 1.09 -4.87
CA ASN A 8 -3.16 0.72 -6.24
C ASN A 8 -2.30 1.48 -7.25
N LYS A 9 -1.95 2.73 -6.96
CA LYS A 9 -1.04 3.50 -7.79
C LYS A 9 0.35 2.85 -7.83
N ILE A 10 0.86 2.41 -6.68
CA ILE A 10 2.15 1.71 -6.62
C ILE A 10 2.11 0.44 -7.46
N LEU A 11 1.07 -0.37 -7.31
CA LEU A 11 0.92 -1.60 -8.10
C LEU A 11 0.92 -1.31 -9.59
N SER A 12 0.19 -0.29 -10.00
CA SER A 12 0.09 0.10 -11.40
C SER A 12 1.43 0.58 -11.94
N GLU A 13 2.13 1.43 -11.19
CA GLU A 13 3.42 1.98 -11.61
C GLU A 13 4.49 0.89 -11.71
N GLN A 14 4.45 -0.09 -10.82
CA GLN A 14 5.39 -1.21 -10.83
C GLN A 14 4.99 -2.33 -11.78
N GLY A 15 3.78 -2.29 -12.32
CA GLY A 15 3.28 -3.34 -13.20
C GLY A 15 3.14 -4.68 -12.51
N MET A 16 2.75 -4.68 -11.23
CA MET A 16 2.68 -5.89 -10.41
C MET A 16 1.25 -6.25 -10.06
N THR A 17 1.01 -7.56 -9.89
CA THR A 17 -0.23 -8.05 -9.30
C THR A 17 -0.17 -7.89 -7.77
N LYS A 18 -1.33 -7.98 -7.12
CA LYS A 18 -1.40 -7.94 -5.65
C LYS A 18 -0.59 -9.07 -5.02
N THR A 19 -0.63 -10.27 -5.63
CA THR A 19 0.14 -11.43 -5.16
C THR A 19 1.64 -11.18 -5.25
N GLU A 20 2.10 -10.67 -6.38
CA GLU A 20 3.52 -10.36 -6.58
C GLU A 20 4.00 -9.31 -5.57
N PHE A 21 3.21 -8.27 -5.38
CA PHE A 21 3.55 -7.21 -4.44
C PHE A 21 3.63 -7.74 -3.01
N ALA A 22 2.61 -8.52 -2.59
CA ALA A 22 2.59 -9.12 -1.25
C ALA A 22 3.80 -10.02 -1.01
N ASP A 23 4.14 -10.87 -1.98
CA ASP A 23 5.30 -11.76 -1.87
C ASP A 23 6.59 -10.97 -1.75
N SER A 24 6.71 -9.86 -2.49
CA SER A 24 7.93 -9.07 -2.52
C SER A 24 8.23 -8.37 -1.19
N ILE A 25 7.20 -8.10 -0.40
CA ILE A 25 7.34 -7.41 0.89
C ILE A 25 7.02 -8.29 2.09
N GLY A 26 6.82 -9.60 1.85
CA GLY A 26 6.70 -10.58 2.93
C GLY A 26 5.36 -10.59 3.66
N VAL A 27 4.28 -10.21 2.99
CA VAL A 27 2.93 -10.25 3.57
C VAL A 27 2.04 -11.16 2.71
N THR A 28 0.85 -11.49 3.24
CA THR A 28 -0.09 -12.32 2.49
C THR A 28 -0.81 -11.50 1.43
N GLN A 29 -1.28 -12.19 0.39
CA GLN A 29 -2.12 -11.57 -0.63
C GLN A 29 -3.38 -10.98 0.01
N ASN A 30 -3.96 -11.71 0.97
CA ASN A 30 -5.17 -11.25 1.64
C ASN A 30 -4.95 -9.91 2.35
N TYR A 31 -3.79 -9.72 2.97
CA TYR A 31 -3.43 -8.45 3.61
C TYR A 31 -3.47 -7.31 2.59
N ILE A 32 -2.83 -7.51 1.44
CA ILE A 32 -2.82 -6.49 0.38
C ILE A 32 -4.22 -6.28 -0.19
N CYS A 33 -5.00 -7.34 -0.38
CA CYS A 33 -6.37 -7.23 -0.87
C CYS A 33 -7.25 -6.36 0.03
N ILE A 34 -7.12 -6.52 1.35
CA ILE A 34 -7.88 -5.71 2.30
C ILE A 34 -7.61 -4.22 2.09
N PHE A 35 -6.35 -3.84 1.90
CA PHE A 35 -5.96 -2.44 1.77
C PHE A 35 -6.09 -1.88 0.35
N THR A 36 -6.30 -2.74 -0.65
CA THR A 36 -6.45 -2.29 -2.05
C THR A 36 -7.87 -2.42 -2.58
N SER A 37 -8.79 -2.98 -1.79
CA SER A 37 -10.19 -3.10 -2.17
C SER A 37 -10.98 -1.90 -1.67
N GLU A 38 -11.58 -1.14 -2.59
CA GLU A 38 -12.38 0.03 -2.23
C GLU A 38 -13.70 -0.33 -1.55
N VAL A 39 -14.13 -1.59 -1.69
CA VAL A 39 -15.36 -2.05 -1.07
C VAL A 39 -15.16 -2.69 0.30
N SER A 40 -13.92 -2.87 0.73
CA SER A 40 -13.62 -3.49 2.02
C SER A 40 -13.80 -2.50 3.17
N SER A 41 -14.74 -2.77 4.05
CA SER A 41 -14.92 -1.96 5.26
C SER A 41 -13.79 -2.18 6.28
N ALA A 42 -13.07 -3.28 6.19
CA ALA A 42 -11.99 -3.59 7.12
C ALA A 42 -10.81 -2.62 7.01
N ALA A 43 -10.66 -1.97 5.86
CA ALA A 43 -9.59 -0.99 5.65
C ALA A 43 -9.93 0.41 6.15
N ARG A 44 -11.18 0.66 6.54
CA ARG A 44 -11.60 1.99 7.00
C ARG A 44 -10.96 2.31 8.33
N GLY A 45 -10.28 3.46 8.40
CA GLY A 45 -9.62 3.90 9.62
C GLY A 45 -8.38 3.12 9.97
N SER A 46 -8.00 2.14 9.16
CA SER A 46 -6.81 1.33 9.36
C SER A 46 -5.70 1.76 8.39
N ASN A 47 -4.46 1.44 8.75
CA ASN A 47 -3.32 1.71 7.89
C ASN A 47 -2.37 0.52 7.95
N ILE A 48 -1.50 0.43 6.94
CA ILE A 48 -0.42 -0.56 6.98
C ILE A 48 0.57 -0.18 8.07
N SER A 49 1.39 -1.13 8.52
CA SER A 49 2.36 -0.82 9.56
C SER A 49 3.42 0.15 9.03
N PRO A 50 3.94 1.04 9.88
CA PRO A 50 5.03 1.94 9.48
C PRO A 50 6.26 1.20 8.96
N SER A 51 6.57 0.04 9.55
CA SER A 51 7.69 -0.80 9.09
C SER A 51 7.48 -1.28 7.67
N LEU A 52 6.25 -1.66 7.33
CA LEU A 52 5.92 -2.12 5.98
C LEU A 52 6.01 -0.98 4.98
N ALA A 53 5.50 0.21 5.34
CA ALA A 53 5.61 1.39 4.49
C ALA A 53 7.07 1.74 4.22
N LYS A 54 7.92 1.63 5.23
CA LYS A 54 9.35 1.88 5.10
C LYS A 54 10.01 0.87 4.14
N LEU A 55 9.63 -0.40 4.26
CA LEU A 55 10.14 -1.44 3.36
C LEU A 55 9.74 -1.17 1.91
N ILE A 56 8.48 -0.81 1.68
CA ILE A 56 7.99 -0.45 0.35
C ILE A 56 8.77 0.74 -0.19
N GLY A 57 8.97 1.76 0.64
CA GLY A 57 9.70 2.94 0.25
C GLY A 57 11.13 2.64 -0.16
N LEU A 58 11.82 1.81 0.63
CA LEU A 58 13.21 1.42 0.34
C LEU A 58 13.30 0.55 -0.90
N LYS A 59 12.33 -0.34 -1.10
CA LYS A 59 12.38 -1.30 -2.20
C LYS A 59 11.98 -0.68 -3.54
N TYR A 60 10.99 0.21 -3.53
CA TYR A 60 10.41 0.76 -4.76
C TYR A 60 10.65 2.26 -4.96
N GLY A 61 11.26 2.92 -3.98
CA GLY A 61 11.62 4.33 -4.10
C GLY A 61 10.49 5.30 -3.78
N TYR A 62 9.59 4.92 -2.88
CA TYR A 62 8.52 5.80 -2.42
C TYR A 62 8.83 6.37 -1.05
N ASP A 63 8.18 7.51 -0.73
CA ASP A 63 8.27 8.11 0.59
C ASP A 63 7.32 7.35 1.55
N PRO A 64 7.84 6.75 2.64
CA PRO A 64 6.98 6.06 3.59
C PRO A 64 5.88 6.93 4.17
N ASP A 65 6.15 8.20 4.41
CA ASP A 65 5.15 9.13 4.93
C ASP A 65 4.04 9.35 3.91
N TRP A 66 4.37 9.44 2.64
CA TRP A 66 3.36 9.54 1.59
C TRP A 66 2.50 8.28 1.54
N ILE A 67 3.11 7.10 1.68
CA ILE A 67 2.36 5.84 1.68
C ILE A 67 1.37 5.80 2.84
N LEU A 68 1.81 6.22 4.03
CA LEU A 68 0.99 6.14 5.24
C LEU A 68 -0.06 7.23 5.33
N TYR A 69 0.29 8.45 4.94
CA TYR A 69 -0.54 9.63 5.23
C TYR A 69 -0.95 10.43 4.00
N GLY A 70 -0.32 10.19 2.84
CA GLY A 70 -0.59 10.94 1.63
C GLY A 70 0.15 12.28 1.60
N ASP A 71 -0.17 13.08 0.59
CA ASP A 71 0.43 14.41 0.46
C ASP A 71 -0.07 15.34 1.55
N LYS A 72 0.82 16.20 2.03
CA LYS A 72 0.49 17.15 3.10
C LYS A 72 -0.56 18.18 2.67
N ASN A 73 -0.72 18.38 1.37
CA ASN A 73 -1.66 19.35 0.82
C ASN A 73 -3.01 18.73 0.42
N GLU A 74 -3.23 17.47 0.69
CA GLU A 74 -4.51 16.81 0.42
C GLU A 74 -5.54 17.10 1.51
#